data_14422790e7703aca2b105da9187a97fd
#
_entry.id   14422790e7703aca2b105da9187a97fd
#
_cell.length_a   1.000
_cell.length_b   1.000
_cell.length_c   1.000
_cell.angle_alpha   90.00
_cell.angle_beta   90.00
_cell.angle_gamma   90.00
#
_symmetry.space_group_name_H-M   'P 1'
#
loop_
_entity.id
_entity.type
_entity.pdbx_description
1 polymer ?
#
loop_
_entity_poly.entity_id
_entity_poly.type
_entity_poly.pdbx_seq_one_letter_code
_entity_poly.pdbx_strand_id
1 'polypeptide(L)'
;WYRSRGLGDVYKRQGNNKATSDIEKTLSDLTDLDVTENIRPVLEKENLKPSRDKIHDLFMEHVMQQAPGYKKLMSWTDAPIMPTPGAVGALIEMVAKKENISVVGVDIGGATTDIFSVFQEQFNRTVSANLGMSYSICNVLAEASLSNVLRWVPFDIDEKELTNRIGNKMIRPTTVPQSLEELVIEQAIAREALRLSFVQHKAFAVNLKGVQKERTISDAFEQSDSGQSLVDMMELDLIVGSGGVLSHAPRREQSAKMLIDSFLPEGITSLAVDSIFMMPQLGVMANIDKKSIAEEARVAALEVFEKDCLIRLGTCVAPVGSMSKSEVPLKINLEFKNGEKKSIDLQSGEPVSYTHLTLPTIAIV
;
A
#
# COMPACT_ATOMS: atom_id res chain seq x y z
N TRP A 1 19.08 31.77 -11.80
CA TRP A 1 19.50 30.57 -11.06
C TRP A 1 19.28 30.80 -9.57
N TYR A 2 18.13 30.34 -9.06
CA TYR A 2 17.97 30.16 -7.61
C TYR A 2 18.76 28.89 -7.25
N ARG A 3 19.88 29.04 -6.55
CA ARG A 3 20.44 27.94 -5.77
C ARG A 3 19.47 27.63 -4.64
N SER A 4 18.55 26.70 -4.84
CA SER A 4 17.92 26.04 -3.73
C SER A 4 19.01 25.33 -2.94
N ARG A 5 19.20 25.72 -1.68
CA ARG A 5 19.94 24.91 -0.70
C ARG A 5 19.04 23.73 -0.31
N GLY A 6 18.84 22.85 -1.23
CA GLY A 6 18.17 21.58 -1.04
C GLY A 6 18.95 20.57 -1.85
N LEU A 7 18.97 19.32 -1.42
CA LEU A 7 19.67 18.18 -2.00
C LEU A 7 20.32 18.53 -3.34
N GLY A 8 21.63 18.76 -3.35
CA GLY A 8 22.38 18.86 -4.59
C GLY A 8 22.01 17.64 -5.44
N ASP A 9 22.00 17.80 -6.75
CA ASP A 9 21.61 16.73 -7.68
C ASP A 9 22.24 15.40 -7.29
N VAL A 10 21.43 14.47 -6.80
CA VAL A 10 21.88 13.11 -6.47
C VAL A 10 21.92 12.31 -7.76
N TYR A 11 23.10 12.17 -8.33
CA TYR A 11 23.30 11.34 -9.51
C TYR A 11 23.53 9.89 -9.12
N LYS A 12 22.68 9.00 -9.58
CA LYS A 12 22.90 7.56 -9.50
C LYS A 12 23.58 7.08 -10.76
N ARG A 13 24.72 6.42 -10.60
CA ARG A 13 25.46 5.79 -11.68
C ARG A 13 25.66 4.32 -11.35
N GLN A 14 25.25 3.44 -12.24
CA GLN A 14 25.57 2.02 -12.18
C GLN A 14 26.80 1.76 -13.02
N GLY A 15 27.77 1.06 -12.47
CA GLY A 15 29.03 0.78 -13.14
C GLY A 15 29.58 -0.60 -12.81
N ASN A 16 30.68 -0.94 -13.45
CA ASN A 16 31.43 -2.15 -13.16
C ASN A 16 32.19 -2.00 -11.84
N ASN A 17 32.08 -2.99 -10.94
CA ASN A 17 32.81 -2.99 -9.67
C ASN A 17 34.32 -2.81 -9.82
N LYS A 18 34.90 -3.24 -10.95
CA LYS A 18 36.35 -3.03 -11.25
C LYS A 18 36.71 -1.56 -11.49
N ALA A 19 35.75 -0.71 -11.85
CA ALA A 19 35.96 0.71 -12.09
C ALA A 19 35.76 1.58 -10.84
N THR A 20 35.33 1.01 -9.72
CA THR A 20 35.01 1.76 -8.50
C THR A 20 36.17 2.58 -7.99
N SER A 21 37.37 1.99 -7.91
CA SER A 21 38.57 2.69 -7.43
C SER A 21 39.02 3.84 -8.33
N ASP A 22 38.79 3.73 -9.63
CA ASP A 22 39.13 4.79 -10.58
C ASP A 22 38.10 5.93 -10.53
N ILE A 23 36.83 5.59 -10.31
CA ILE A 23 35.76 6.57 -10.11
C ILE A 23 35.96 7.33 -8.80
N GLU A 24 36.28 6.64 -7.72
CA GLU A 24 36.58 7.23 -6.42
C GLU A 24 37.78 8.24 -6.53
N LYS A 25 38.86 7.82 -7.14
CA LYS A 25 40.03 8.71 -7.37
C LYS A 25 39.69 9.94 -8.20
N THR A 26 38.79 9.81 -9.17
CA THR A 26 38.45 10.90 -10.10
C THR A 26 37.43 11.87 -9.50
N LEU A 27 36.51 11.40 -8.68
CA LEU A 27 35.36 12.18 -8.21
C LEU A 27 35.47 12.64 -6.76
N SER A 28 36.27 12.00 -5.91
CA SER A 28 36.36 12.33 -4.47
C SER A 28 36.74 13.78 -4.18
N ASP A 29 37.52 14.40 -5.05
CA ASP A 29 37.92 15.82 -4.93
C ASP A 29 36.86 16.80 -5.45
N LEU A 30 35.86 16.29 -6.19
CA LEU A 30 34.83 17.09 -6.86
C LEU A 30 33.48 17.05 -6.18
N THR A 31 33.17 15.95 -5.49
CA THR A 31 31.85 15.72 -4.87
C THR A 31 31.96 14.71 -3.73
N ASP A 32 30.99 14.74 -2.82
CA ASP A 32 30.80 13.66 -1.86
C ASP A 32 30.34 12.42 -2.63
N LEU A 33 31.04 11.31 -2.44
CA LEU A 33 30.81 10.08 -3.16
C LEU A 33 30.48 8.94 -2.20
N ASP A 34 29.29 8.38 -2.37
CA ASP A 34 28.86 7.18 -1.69
C ASP A 34 28.81 6.00 -2.65
N VAL A 35 29.53 4.94 -2.31
CA VAL A 35 29.55 3.71 -3.09
C VAL A 35 28.75 2.63 -2.36
N THR A 36 27.79 2.06 -3.06
CA THR A 36 26.97 0.96 -2.55
C THR A 36 27.10 -0.26 -3.45
N GLU A 37 26.58 -1.39 -2.98
CA GLU A 37 26.52 -2.59 -3.80
C GLU A 37 25.77 -2.34 -5.10
N ASN A 38 26.13 -3.12 -6.14
CA ASN A 38 25.50 -3.01 -7.44
C ASN A 38 23.99 -3.34 -7.32
N ILE A 39 23.16 -2.45 -7.84
CA ILE A 39 21.70 -2.65 -7.87
C ILE A 39 21.27 -3.84 -8.74
N ARG A 40 22.14 -4.30 -9.64
CA ARG A 40 21.90 -5.47 -10.48
C ARG A 40 23.20 -6.29 -10.59
N PRO A 41 23.56 -7.05 -9.54
CA PRO A 41 24.82 -7.79 -9.49
C PRO A 41 24.89 -8.88 -10.58
N VAL A 42 23.76 -9.45 -10.96
CA VAL A 42 23.57 -10.34 -12.12
C VAL A 42 22.33 -9.92 -12.88
N LEU A 43 22.17 -10.34 -14.13
CA LEU A 43 21.06 -9.92 -14.99
C LEU A 43 19.70 -10.32 -14.45
N GLU A 44 19.64 -11.43 -13.73
CA GLU A 44 18.42 -12.06 -13.23
C GLU A 44 18.01 -11.56 -11.83
N LYS A 45 18.89 -10.81 -11.14
CA LYS A 45 18.65 -10.43 -9.74
C LYS A 45 18.89 -8.95 -9.48
N GLU A 46 17.88 -8.29 -8.92
CA GLU A 46 18.04 -6.94 -8.36
C GLU A 46 18.46 -6.98 -6.90
N ASN A 47 19.29 -6.01 -6.52
CA ASN A 47 19.70 -5.75 -5.14
C ASN A 47 19.55 -4.25 -4.85
N LEU A 48 18.30 -3.81 -4.71
CA LEU A 48 17.96 -2.39 -4.52
C LEU A 48 18.16 -1.93 -3.08
N LYS A 49 18.15 -2.86 -2.10
CA LYS A 49 18.14 -2.54 -0.68
C LYS A 49 19.33 -1.67 -0.25
N PRO A 50 20.62 -1.98 -0.56
CA PRO A 50 21.74 -1.15 -0.13
C PRO A 50 21.67 0.28 -0.65
N SER A 51 21.27 0.46 -1.90
CA SER A 51 21.12 1.80 -2.49
C SER A 51 19.93 2.56 -1.89
N ARG A 52 18.83 1.86 -1.58
CA ARG A 52 17.65 2.45 -0.94
C ARG A 52 17.97 2.91 0.48
N ASP A 53 18.66 2.08 1.25
CA ASP A 53 19.07 2.38 2.62
C ASP A 53 20.01 3.61 2.62
N LYS A 54 20.99 3.65 1.74
CA LYS A 54 21.90 4.81 1.63
C LYS A 54 21.21 6.11 1.23
N ILE A 55 20.26 6.05 0.28
CA ILE A 55 19.46 7.22 -0.10
C ILE A 55 18.59 7.67 1.07
N HIS A 56 18.06 6.73 1.83
CA HIS A 56 17.30 7.04 3.04
C HIS A 56 18.16 7.78 4.06
N ASP A 57 19.36 7.29 4.34
CA ASP A 57 20.30 7.93 5.29
C ASP A 57 20.63 9.35 4.84
N LEU A 58 20.95 9.55 3.56
CA LEU A 58 21.18 10.89 3.00
C LEU A 58 19.96 11.80 3.12
N PHE A 59 18.77 11.27 2.88
CA PHE A 59 17.53 12.03 3.05
C PHE A 59 17.31 12.44 4.52
N MET A 60 17.55 11.54 5.44
CA MET A 60 17.45 11.81 6.87
C MET A 60 18.44 12.88 7.32
N GLU A 61 19.69 12.80 6.88
CA GLU A 61 20.76 13.73 7.25
C GLU A 61 20.57 15.12 6.62
N HIS A 62 20.33 15.17 5.33
CA HIS A 62 20.36 16.42 4.58
C HIS A 62 19.01 17.12 4.46
N VAL A 63 17.90 16.40 4.66
CA VAL A 63 16.54 16.97 4.59
C VAL A 63 15.88 16.98 5.94
N MET A 64 15.65 15.82 6.55
CA MET A 64 14.84 15.72 7.76
C MET A 64 15.49 16.38 8.96
N GLN A 65 16.79 16.15 9.18
CA GLN A 65 17.52 16.75 10.29
C GLN A 65 17.71 18.27 10.17
N GLN A 66 17.45 18.85 8.99
CA GLN A 66 17.46 20.30 8.79
C GLN A 66 16.17 20.97 9.25
N ALA A 67 15.10 20.20 9.47
CA ALA A 67 13.85 20.75 9.99
C ALA A 67 14.02 21.30 11.42
N PRO A 68 13.45 22.49 11.72
CA PRO A 68 13.56 23.08 13.04
C PRO A 68 13.06 22.15 14.15
N GLY A 69 13.90 21.91 15.15
CA GLY A 69 13.57 21.05 16.31
C GLY A 69 13.82 19.54 16.09
N TYR A 70 14.10 19.09 14.88
CA TYR A 70 14.27 17.65 14.59
C TYR A 70 15.46 17.04 15.33
N LYS A 71 16.62 17.77 15.39
CA LYS A 71 17.79 17.32 16.17
C LYS A 71 17.49 17.18 17.65
N LYS A 72 16.61 18.05 18.21
CA LYS A 72 16.16 17.93 19.58
C LYS A 72 15.25 16.71 19.78
N LEU A 73 14.36 16.43 18.82
CA LEU A 73 13.53 15.23 18.84
C LEU A 73 14.39 13.95 18.85
N MET A 74 15.42 13.90 18.01
CA MET A 74 16.35 12.76 17.95
C MET A 74 17.06 12.52 19.30
N SER A 75 17.33 13.57 20.09
CA SER A 75 17.96 13.43 21.40
C SER A 75 17.05 12.88 22.50
N TRP A 76 15.75 12.73 22.25
CA TRP A 76 14.78 12.23 23.22
C TRP A 76 14.65 10.70 23.22
N THR A 77 15.19 10.03 22.24
CA THR A 77 15.07 8.59 22.08
C THR A 77 16.37 7.97 21.56
N ASP A 78 16.67 6.77 22.06
CA ASP A 78 17.74 5.92 21.53
C ASP A 78 17.23 5.02 20.38
N ALA A 79 15.91 5.02 20.13
CA ALA A 79 15.31 4.24 19.04
C ALA A 79 15.50 4.98 17.70
N PRO A 80 15.63 4.25 16.59
CA PRO A 80 15.72 4.87 15.28
C PRO A 80 14.44 5.63 14.94
N ILE A 81 14.57 6.85 14.40
CA ILE A 81 13.45 7.59 13.86
C ILE A 81 13.21 7.10 12.43
N MET A 82 12.07 6.50 12.21
CA MET A 82 11.70 5.95 10.91
C MET A 82 10.58 6.79 10.27
N PRO A 83 10.61 7.01 8.95
CA PRO A 83 9.44 7.55 8.26
C PRO A 83 8.30 6.53 8.31
N THR A 84 7.06 7.05 8.47
CA THR A 84 5.84 6.23 8.55
C THR A 84 5.78 5.10 7.52
N PRO A 85 6.03 5.34 6.21
CA PRO A 85 5.97 4.26 5.23
C PRO A 85 7.02 3.16 5.43
N GLY A 86 8.18 3.50 5.98
CA GLY A 86 9.21 2.51 6.31
C GLY A 86 8.77 1.59 7.45
N ALA A 87 8.21 2.18 8.50
CA ALA A 87 7.73 1.44 9.66
C ALA A 87 6.51 0.54 9.32
N VAL A 88 5.53 1.10 8.61
CA VAL A 88 4.35 0.34 8.14
C VAL A 88 4.78 -0.84 7.25
N GLY A 89 5.67 -0.59 6.29
CA GLY A 89 6.16 -1.62 5.39
C GLY A 89 6.86 -2.76 6.13
N ALA A 90 7.68 -2.44 7.12
CA ALA A 90 8.35 -3.45 7.94
C ALA A 90 7.36 -4.34 8.70
N LEU A 91 6.29 -3.77 9.25
CA LEU A 91 5.26 -4.55 9.94
C LEU A 91 4.50 -5.45 8.96
N ILE A 92 4.11 -4.95 7.80
CA ILE A 92 3.43 -5.75 6.75
C ILE A 92 4.32 -6.92 6.28
N GLU A 93 5.61 -6.68 6.06
CA GLU A 93 6.56 -7.73 5.70
C GLU A 93 6.66 -8.80 6.78
N MET A 94 6.66 -8.41 8.06
CA MET A 94 6.69 -9.36 9.18
C MET A 94 5.41 -10.18 9.29
N VAL A 95 4.24 -9.57 9.11
CA VAL A 95 2.95 -10.29 9.08
C VAL A 95 2.95 -11.32 7.95
N ALA A 96 3.36 -10.93 6.74
CA ALA A 96 3.43 -11.83 5.60
C ALA A 96 4.35 -13.03 5.85
N LYS A 97 5.53 -12.79 6.44
CA LYS A 97 6.50 -13.85 6.77
C LYS A 97 6.01 -14.77 7.87
N LYS A 98 5.41 -14.22 8.94
CA LYS A 98 4.91 -15.00 10.08
C LYS A 98 3.81 -15.95 9.65
N GLU A 99 2.85 -15.46 8.89
CA GLU A 99 1.68 -16.23 8.45
C GLU A 99 1.95 -17.02 7.15
N ASN A 100 3.09 -16.77 6.48
CA ASN A 100 3.45 -17.31 5.16
C ASN A 100 2.36 -17.07 4.13
N ILE A 101 1.96 -15.81 3.97
CA ILE A 101 0.87 -15.36 3.09
C ILE A 101 1.30 -14.22 2.18
N SER A 102 0.56 -14.05 1.08
CA SER A 102 0.66 -12.88 0.22
C SER A 102 -0.21 -11.75 0.78
N VAL A 103 0.36 -10.55 0.91
CA VAL A 103 -0.30 -9.40 1.55
C VAL A 103 -0.21 -8.16 0.68
N VAL A 104 -1.30 -7.42 0.60
CA VAL A 104 -1.32 -6.02 0.17
C VAL A 104 -1.70 -5.15 1.36
N GLY A 105 -0.81 -4.23 1.73
CA GLY A 105 -1.07 -3.21 2.73
C GLY A 105 -1.28 -1.86 2.07
N VAL A 106 -2.14 -1.02 2.64
CA VAL A 106 -2.29 0.37 2.22
C VAL A 106 -2.38 1.31 3.41
N ASP A 107 -1.67 2.42 3.32
CA ASP A 107 -1.79 3.55 4.24
C ASP A 107 -2.20 4.80 3.45
N ILE A 108 -3.46 5.20 3.59
CA ILE A 108 -4.02 6.38 2.92
C ILE A 108 -3.97 7.59 3.83
N GLY A 109 -3.00 8.46 3.56
CA GLY A 109 -2.76 9.69 4.32
C GLY A 109 -3.44 10.93 3.75
N GLY A 110 -3.13 12.08 4.33
CA GLY A 110 -3.65 13.37 3.87
C GLY A 110 -3.01 13.88 2.58
N ALA A 111 -1.74 13.59 2.35
CA ALA A 111 -0.97 14.02 1.17
C ALA A 111 -0.59 12.88 0.24
N THR A 112 -0.34 11.70 0.79
CA THR A 112 0.17 10.52 0.08
C THR A 112 -0.70 9.30 0.35
N THR A 113 -0.64 8.35 -0.56
CA THR A 113 -1.13 6.98 -0.34
C THR A 113 0.02 6.03 -0.61
N ASP A 114 0.35 5.22 0.39
CA ASP A 114 1.41 4.24 0.34
C ASP A 114 0.81 2.85 0.15
N ILE A 115 1.30 2.12 -0.85
CA ILE A 115 0.94 0.73 -1.11
C ILE A 115 2.15 -0.16 -0.85
N PHE A 116 1.90 -1.23 -0.12
CA PHE A 116 2.88 -2.27 0.21
C PHE A 116 2.39 -3.60 -0.34
N SER A 117 3.26 -4.40 -0.89
CA SER A 117 2.92 -5.76 -1.28
C SER A 117 4.02 -6.74 -0.94
N VAL A 118 3.61 -7.94 -0.54
CA VAL A 118 4.51 -9.09 -0.35
C VAL A 118 3.92 -10.25 -1.14
N PHE A 119 4.63 -10.66 -2.18
CA PHE A 119 4.31 -11.82 -3.00
C PHE A 119 5.59 -12.64 -3.20
N GLN A 120 5.54 -13.94 -3.05
CA GLN A 120 6.70 -14.82 -3.22
C GLN A 120 7.91 -14.34 -2.42
N GLU A 121 7.69 -13.92 -1.17
CA GLU A 121 8.69 -13.32 -0.25
C GLU A 121 9.34 -12.01 -0.74
N GLN A 122 8.87 -11.44 -1.84
CA GLN A 122 9.37 -10.17 -2.35
C GLN A 122 8.52 -9.01 -1.83
N PHE A 123 9.16 -8.10 -1.09
CA PHE A 123 8.53 -6.89 -0.59
C PHE A 123 8.68 -5.75 -1.60
N ASN A 124 7.57 -5.13 -1.95
CA ASN A 124 7.50 -3.94 -2.77
C ASN A 124 6.74 -2.82 -2.07
N ARG A 125 7.18 -1.58 -2.28
CA ARG A 125 6.51 -0.38 -1.77
C ARG A 125 6.46 0.70 -2.84
N THR A 126 5.30 1.35 -2.95
CA THR A 126 5.09 2.52 -3.80
C THR A 126 4.47 3.63 -2.98
N VAL A 127 5.02 4.82 -3.08
CA VAL A 127 4.49 6.04 -2.48
C VAL A 127 3.85 6.88 -3.59
N SER A 128 2.53 7.01 -3.56
CA SER A 128 1.80 7.90 -4.46
C SER A 128 1.75 9.29 -3.84
N ALA A 129 2.72 10.12 -4.17
CA ALA A 129 3.01 11.39 -3.50
C ALA A 129 1.88 12.43 -3.59
N ASN A 130 0.98 12.30 -4.56
CA ASN A 130 -0.08 13.29 -4.84
C ASN A 130 -1.49 12.71 -4.73
N LEU A 131 -1.65 11.52 -4.15
CA LEU A 131 -2.94 10.84 -4.03
C LEU A 131 -3.35 10.70 -2.57
N GLY A 132 -3.60 11.81 -1.90
CA GLY A 132 -4.01 11.85 -0.50
C GLY A 132 -5.38 12.48 -0.28
N MET A 133 -5.93 12.30 0.92
CA MET A 133 -7.32 12.61 1.28
C MET A 133 -7.56 14.04 1.77
N SER A 134 -6.52 14.88 1.83
CA SER A 134 -6.68 16.28 2.24
C SER A 134 -5.81 17.24 1.43
N TYR A 135 -4.50 17.29 1.67
CA TYR A 135 -3.60 18.20 0.97
C TYR A 135 -3.54 17.94 -0.55
N SER A 136 -3.69 16.70 -0.96
CA SER A 136 -3.62 16.27 -2.36
C SER A 136 -4.98 15.85 -2.94
N ILE A 137 -6.07 16.11 -2.23
CA ILE A 137 -7.41 15.63 -2.63
C ILE A 137 -7.85 16.14 -4.01
N CYS A 138 -7.47 17.36 -4.37
CA CYS A 138 -7.76 17.93 -5.69
C CYS A 138 -6.97 17.24 -6.81
N ASN A 139 -5.78 16.70 -6.51
CA ASN A 139 -5.03 15.91 -7.47
C ASN A 139 -5.70 14.56 -7.72
N VAL A 140 -6.26 13.95 -6.66
CA VAL A 140 -7.07 12.72 -6.81
C VAL A 140 -8.24 12.98 -7.74
N LEU A 141 -8.98 14.09 -7.54
CA LEU A 141 -10.09 14.46 -8.42
C LEU A 141 -9.63 14.67 -9.87
N ALA A 142 -8.51 15.36 -10.07
CA ALA A 142 -7.97 15.63 -11.40
C ALA A 142 -7.55 14.34 -12.13
N GLU A 143 -6.87 13.43 -11.44
CA GLU A 143 -6.41 12.17 -12.02
C GLU A 143 -7.53 11.15 -12.21
N ALA A 144 -8.47 11.08 -11.26
CA ALA A 144 -9.61 10.16 -11.34
C ALA A 144 -10.62 10.59 -12.41
N SER A 145 -10.76 11.88 -12.66
CA SER A 145 -11.89 12.54 -13.30
C SER A 145 -13.17 12.59 -12.44
N LEU A 146 -13.98 13.62 -12.68
CA LEU A 146 -15.20 13.85 -11.91
C LEU A 146 -16.22 12.72 -12.08
N SER A 147 -16.36 12.16 -13.29
CA SER A 147 -17.28 11.07 -13.59
C SER A 147 -16.98 9.79 -12.80
N ASN A 148 -15.70 9.49 -12.56
CA ASN A 148 -15.30 8.33 -11.77
C ASN A 148 -15.59 8.52 -10.28
N VAL A 149 -15.54 9.74 -9.77
CA VAL A 149 -15.95 10.03 -8.40
C VAL A 149 -17.46 9.97 -8.26
N LEU A 150 -18.20 10.58 -9.20
CA LEU A 150 -19.67 10.62 -9.20
C LEU A 150 -20.31 9.22 -9.19
N ARG A 151 -19.70 8.23 -9.85
CA ARG A 151 -20.25 6.85 -9.86
C ARG A 151 -20.40 6.23 -8.46
N TRP A 152 -19.66 6.75 -7.46
CA TRP A 152 -19.70 6.30 -6.08
C TRP A 152 -20.67 7.11 -5.20
N VAL A 153 -21.25 8.19 -5.74
CA VAL A 153 -22.17 9.07 -5.01
C VAL A 153 -23.61 8.71 -5.36
N PRO A 154 -24.39 8.15 -4.41
CA PRO A 154 -25.73 7.62 -4.69
C PRO A 154 -26.84 8.65 -4.64
N PHE A 155 -26.53 9.95 -4.67
CA PHE A 155 -27.49 11.04 -4.64
C PHE A 155 -27.15 12.08 -5.72
N ASP A 156 -28.14 12.84 -6.14
CA ASP A 156 -27.95 13.90 -7.12
C ASP A 156 -27.13 15.05 -6.51
N ILE A 157 -26.05 15.40 -7.16
CA ILE A 157 -25.19 16.54 -6.83
C ILE A 157 -24.68 17.20 -8.09
N ASP A 158 -24.70 18.52 -8.09
CA ASP A 158 -24.13 19.32 -9.19
C ASP A 158 -22.59 19.15 -9.21
N GLU A 159 -22.03 19.02 -10.40
CA GLU A 159 -20.59 18.82 -10.60
C GLU A 159 -19.74 19.93 -9.98
N LYS A 160 -20.21 21.17 -10.06
CA LYS A 160 -19.54 22.34 -9.49
C LYS A 160 -19.59 22.29 -7.95
N GLU A 161 -20.73 21.86 -7.40
CA GLU A 161 -20.87 21.70 -5.95
C GLU A 161 -19.96 20.60 -5.43
N LEU A 162 -19.90 19.43 -6.08
CA LEU A 162 -18.98 18.36 -5.72
C LEU A 162 -17.51 18.83 -5.75
N THR A 163 -17.12 19.52 -6.83
CA THR A 163 -15.78 20.09 -6.97
C THR A 163 -15.46 21.08 -5.85
N ASN A 164 -16.41 21.94 -5.49
CA ASN A 164 -16.24 22.91 -4.41
C ASN A 164 -16.11 22.23 -3.06
N ARG A 165 -16.91 21.20 -2.74
CA ARG A 165 -16.84 20.45 -1.49
C ARG A 165 -15.48 19.75 -1.35
N ILE A 166 -14.96 19.16 -2.42
CA ILE A 166 -13.63 18.55 -2.46
C ILE A 166 -12.53 19.62 -2.28
N GLY A 167 -12.62 20.74 -2.98
CA GLY A 167 -11.70 21.87 -2.86
C GLY A 167 -11.65 22.47 -1.46
N ASN A 168 -12.79 22.54 -0.77
CA ASN A 168 -12.86 22.99 0.61
C ASN A 168 -12.07 22.09 1.58
N LYS A 169 -12.03 20.79 1.32
CA LYS A 169 -11.21 19.86 2.12
C LYS A 169 -9.72 20.15 1.97
N MET A 170 -9.25 20.52 0.78
CA MET A 170 -7.86 20.94 0.57
C MET A 170 -7.52 22.22 1.36
N ILE A 171 -8.43 23.20 1.41
CA ILE A 171 -8.25 24.45 2.14
C ILE A 171 -8.28 24.19 3.67
N ARG A 172 -9.08 23.22 4.12
CA ARG A 172 -9.26 22.85 5.52
C ARG A 172 -8.95 21.35 5.72
N PRO A 173 -7.67 20.96 5.62
CA PRO A 173 -7.26 19.56 5.52
C PRO A 173 -7.60 18.69 6.73
N THR A 174 -7.81 19.31 7.89
CA THR A 174 -8.11 18.60 9.16
C THR A 174 -9.61 18.42 9.42
N THR A 175 -10.49 18.91 8.53
CA THR A 175 -11.93 18.70 8.70
C THR A 175 -12.31 17.24 8.54
N VAL A 176 -13.26 16.79 9.35
CA VAL A 176 -13.89 15.47 9.24
C VAL A 176 -15.33 15.63 8.76
N PRO A 177 -15.90 14.65 8.05
CA PRO A 177 -17.29 14.70 7.61
C PRO A 177 -18.25 14.93 8.77
N GLN A 178 -19.17 15.89 8.63
CA GLN A 178 -20.18 16.23 9.64
C GLN A 178 -21.58 15.76 9.22
N SER A 179 -21.76 15.39 7.95
CA SER A 179 -23.00 14.86 7.41
C SER A 179 -22.76 13.52 6.70
N LEU A 180 -23.84 12.79 6.44
CA LEU A 180 -23.77 11.56 5.66
C LEU A 180 -23.32 11.81 4.22
N GLU A 181 -23.76 12.90 3.61
CA GLU A 181 -23.33 13.28 2.26
C GLU A 181 -21.84 13.54 2.19
N GLU A 182 -21.28 14.31 3.14
CA GLU A 182 -19.84 14.57 3.22
C GLU A 182 -19.05 13.28 3.39
N LEU A 183 -19.53 12.35 4.24
CA LEU A 183 -18.91 11.05 4.44
C LEU A 183 -18.91 10.22 3.14
N VAL A 184 -20.02 10.21 2.42
CA VAL A 184 -20.12 9.50 1.13
C VAL A 184 -19.17 10.08 0.11
N ILE A 185 -19.08 11.40 0.00
CA ILE A 185 -18.15 12.08 -0.92
C ILE A 185 -16.69 11.76 -0.53
N GLU A 186 -16.34 11.82 0.76
CA GLU A 186 -15.00 11.47 1.21
C GLU A 186 -14.64 10.01 0.89
N GLN A 187 -15.56 9.08 1.09
CA GLN A 187 -15.37 7.67 0.72
C GLN A 187 -15.35 7.44 -0.79
N ALA A 188 -16.04 8.25 -1.58
CA ALA A 188 -15.99 8.21 -3.05
C ALA A 188 -14.58 8.60 -3.56
N ILE A 189 -14.03 9.70 -3.05
CA ILE A 189 -12.65 10.11 -3.35
C ILE A 189 -11.62 9.11 -2.86
N ALA A 190 -11.83 8.53 -1.65
CA ALA A 190 -10.92 7.51 -1.10
C ALA A 190 -10.81 6.29 -2.02
N ARG A 191 -11.93 5.82 -2.59
CA ARG A 191 -11.91 4.71 -3.57
C ARG A 191 -11.03 5.03 -4.77
N GLU A 192 -11.13 6.25 -5.29
CA GLU A 192 -10.33 6.65 -6.44
C GLU A 192 -8.84 6.84 -6.08
N ALA A 193 -8.53 7.42 -4.92
CA ALA A 193 -7.15 7.54 -4.45
C ALA A 193 -6.50 6.16 -4.28
N LEU A 194 -7.19 5.23 -3.64
CA LEU A 194 -6.74 3.85 -3.45
C LEU A 194 -6.54 3.13 -4.79
N ARG A 195 -7.54 3.23 -5.69
CA ARG A 195 -7.50 2.60 -7.02
C ARG A 195 -6.33 3.10 -7.86
N LEU A 196 -6.15 4.42 -7.95
CA LEU A 196 -5.06 5.04 -8.71
C LEU A 196 -3.70 4.66 -8.13
N SER A 197 -3.55 4.70 -6.80
CA SER A 197 -2.31 4.29 -6.13
C SER A 197 -1.99 2.82 -6.37
N PHE A 198 -3.00 1.96 -6.39
CA PHE A 198 -2.80 0.55 -6.67
C PHE A 198 -2.44 0.27 -8.13
N VAL A 199 -3.03 1.01 -9.08
CA VAL A 199 -2.61 0.95 -10.50
C VAL A 199 -1.15 1.34 -10.65
N GLN A 200 -0.70 2.43 -10.00
CA GLN A 200 0.70 2.82 -9.98
C GLN A 200 1.58 1.74 -9.35
N HIS A 201 1.15 1.15 -8.23
CA HIS A 201 1.90 0.09 -7.56
C HIS A 201 2.10 -1.12 -8.47
N LYS A 202 1.05 -1.61 -9.12
CA LYS A 202 1.16 -2.73 -10.07
C LYS A 202 2.08 -2.44 -11.25
N ALA A 203 2.14 -1.19 -11.70
CA ALA A 203 3.04 -0.77 -12.78
C ALA A 203 4.52 -0.74 -12.35
N PHE A 204 4.82 -0.53 -11.07
CA PHE A 204 6.17 -0.53 -10.52
C PHE A 204 6.62 -1.88 -9.96
N ALA A 205 5.69 -2.66 -9.41
CA ALA A 205 5.94 -3.99 -8.88
C ALA A 205 5.95 -5.02 -10.01
N VAL A 206 7.00 -4.97 -10.85
CA VAL A 206 7.15 -5.83 -12.02
C VAL A 206 8.47 -6.58 -11.97
N ASN A 207 8.49 -7.79 -12.52
CA ASN A 207 9.71 -8.57 -12.69
C ASN A 207 10.67 -7.89 -13.68
N LEU A 208 11.97 -8.19 -13.53
CA LEU A 208 13.01 -7.72 -14.43
C LEU A 208 12.72 -8.15 -15.87
N LYS A 209 12.82 -7.20 -16.82
CA LYS A 209 12.78 -7.52 -18.25
C LYS A 209 13.98 -8.42 -18.60
N GLY A 210 13.74 -9.50 -19.32
CA GLY A 210 14.78 -10.36 -19.86
C GLY A 210 15.11 -11.62 -19.07
N VAL A 211 14.44 -11.88 -17.95
CA VAL A 211 14.49 -13.20 -17.31
C VAL A 211 13.57 -14.14 -18.09
N GLN A 212 14.16 -15.14 -18.74
CA GLN A 212 13.39 -16.20 -19.40
C GLN A 212 12.81 -17.12 -18.29
N LYS A 213 11.54 -16.91 -17.93
CA LYS A 213 10.73 -17.99 -17.36
C LYS A 213 10.19 -18.84 -18.51
N GLU A 214 10.01 -20.14 -18.28
CA GLU A 214 9.32 -21.01 -19.22
C GLU A 214 7.96 -20.39 -19.56
N ARG A 215 7.79 -19.96 -20.81
CA ARG A 215 6.57 -19.32 -21.28
C ARG A 215 5.51 -20.37 -21.51
N THR A 216 4.34 -20.18 -20.93
CA THR A 216 3.14 -20.94 -21.33
C THR A 216 2.57 -20.40 -22.64
N ILE A 217 1.77 -21.21 -23.34
CA ILE A 217 1.17 -20.81 -24.64
C ILE A 217 0.26 -19.59 -24.49
N SER A 218 -0.35 -19.37 -23.34
CA SER A 218 -1.15 -18.17 -23.03
C SER A 218 -0.31 -16.88 -22.94
N ASP A 219 0.93 -16.95 -22.46
CA ASP A 219 1.83 -15.80 -22.35
C ASP A 219 2.30 -15.28 -23.73
N ALA A 220 2.13 -16.09 -24.79
CA ALA A 220 2.51 -15.70 -26.15
C ALA A 220 1.53 -14.69 -26.78
N PHE A 221 0.31 -14.58 -26.24
CA PHE A 221 -0.71 -13.65 -26.73
C PHE A 221 -0.74 -12.31 -25.98
N GLU A 222 -0.09 -12.22 -24.81
CA GLU A 222 0.08 -10.98 -24.08
C GLU A 222 1.45 -10.34 -24.39
N GLN A 223 1.53 -9.66 -25.52
CA GLN A 223 2.66 -8.78 -25.84
C GLN A 223 2.51 -7.48 -25.04
N SER A 224 2.80 -7.51 -23.73
CA SER A 224 3.04 -6.29 -22.98
C SER A 224 4.53 -5.99 -22.93
N ASP A 225 4.93 -4.77 -23.31
CA ASP A 225 6.30 -4.25 -23.20
C ASP A 225 6.78 -4.08 -21.75
N SER A 226 5.91 -4.30 -20.77
CA SER A 226 6.20 -4.31 -19.33
C SER A 226 6.53 -5.73 -18.86
N GLY A 227 7.45 -5.86 -17.89
CA GLY A 227 7.68 -7.13 -17.19
C GLY A 227 6.38 -7.62 -16.54
N GLN A 228 6.27 -8.94 -16.31
CA GLN A 228 5.12 -9.53 -15.65
C GLN A 228 4.93 -8.91 -14.25
N SER A 229 3.70 -8.53 -13.89
CA SER A 229 3.39 -8.01 -12.57
C SER A 229 3.75 -9.02 -11.48
N LEU A 230 4.36 -8.54 -10.40
CA LEU A 230 4.62 -9.34 -9.20
C LEU A 230 3.37 -9.49 -8.33
N VAL A 231 2.38 -8.62 -8.55
CA VAL A 231 1.12 -8.63 -7.81
C VAL A 231 0.14 -9.53 -8.55
N ASP A 232 -0.08 -10.71 -7.99
CA ASP A 232 -1.08 -11.66 -8.45
C ASP A 232 -2.28 -11.64 -7.51
N MET A 233 -3.43 -11.18 -8.01
CA MET A 233 -4.64 -11.03 -7.19
C MET A 233 -5.26 -12.38 -6.81
N MET A 234 -4.97 -13.45 -7.56
CA MET A 234 -5.42 -14.81 -7.23
C MET A 234 -4.62 -15.44 -6.06
N GLU A 235 -3.35 -15.01 -5.89
CA GLU A 235 -2.49 -15.44 -4.79
C GLU A 235 -2.61 -14.52 -3.56
N LEU A 236 -3.48 -13.52 -3.60
CA LEU A 236 -3.62 -12.55 -2.52
C LEU A 236 -4.46 -13.08 -1.36
N ASP A 237 -3.84 -13.32 -0.22
CA ASP A 237 -4.48 -13.85 0.98
C ASP A 237 -5.09 -12.76 1.86
N LEU A 238 -4.46 -11.57 1.94
CA LEU A 238 -4.83 -10.53 2.88
C LEU A 238 -4.66 -9.12 2.31
N ILE A 239 -5.69 -8.28 2.48
CA ILE A 239 -5.59 -6.83 2.33
C ILE A 239 -5.69 -6.18 3.70
N VAL A 240 -4.73 -5.33 4.06
CA VAL A 240 -4.72 -4.53 5.29
C VAL A 240 -4.82 -3.05 4.95
N GLY A 241 -5.94 -2.43 5.34
CA GLY A 241 -6.14 -0.99 5.21
C GLY A 241 -5.70 -0.22 6.44
N SER A 242 -5.10 0.94 6.24
CA SER A 242 -4.76 1.92 7.27
C SER A 242 -5.00 3.34 6.77
N GLY A 243 -4.94 4.29 7.68
CA GLY A 243 -5.22 5.69 7.41
C GLY A 243 -6.62 6.12 7.82
N GLY A 244 -6.78 7.41 8.07
CA GLY A 244 -7.96 7.98 8.75
C GLY A 244 -9.30 7.55 8.16
N VAL A 245 -9.45 7.58 6.85
CA VAL A 245 -10.70 7.24 6.16
C VAL A 245 -11.07 5.75 6.26
N LEU A 246 -10.07 4.85 6.33
CA LEU A 246 -10.27 3.42 6.49
C LEU A 246 -10.39 3.02 7.97
N SER A 247 -9.48 3.50 8.81
CA SER A 247 -9.40 3.14 10.22
C SER A 247 -10.59 3.66 11.03
N HIS A 248 -11.10 4.84 10.67
CA HIS A 248 -12.17 5.53 11.40
C HIS A 248 -13.49 5.58 10.66
N ALA A 249 -13.70 4.76 9.63
CA ALA A 249 -15.01 4.66 9.01
C ALA A 249 -16.07 4.27 10.06
N PRO A 250 -17.21 4.99 10.13
CA PRO A 250 -18.23 4.78 11.17
C PRO A 250 -18.76 3.36 11.22
N ARG A 251 -18.79 2.68 10.09
CA ARG A 251 -19.15 1.27 9.97
C ARG A 251 -18.04 0.49 9.28
N ARG A 252 -17.73 -0.68 9.78
CA ARG A 252 -16.64 -1.52 9.24
C ARG A 252 -16.91 -2.00 7.80
N GLU A 253 -18.16 -2.17 7.43
CA GLU A 253 -18.57 -2.49 6.06
C GLU A 253 -18.15 -1.41 5.06
N GLN A 254 -18.06 -0.16 5.49
CA GLN A 254 -17.61 0.95 4.62
C GLN A 254 -16.13 0.80 4.27
N SER A 255 -15.31 0.42 5.25
CA SER A 255 -13.88 0.12 5.00
C SER A 255 -13.73 -1.09 4.08
N ALA A 256 -14.49 -2.16 4.32
CA ALA A 256 -14.47 -3.35 3.46
C ALA A 256 -14.86 -3.00 2.01
N LYS A 257 -15.94 -2.24 1.82
CA LYS A 257 -16.37 -1.80 0.48
C LYS A 257 -15.32 -0.94 -0.20
N MET A 258 -14.70 0.02 0.49
CA MET A 258 -13.62 0.83 -0.10
C MET A 258 -12.45 -0.03 -0.55
N LEU A 259 -12.04 -1.02 0.23
CA LEU A 259 -10.95 -1.92 -0.13
C LEU A 259 -11.32 -2.81 -1.33
N ILE A 260 -12.53 -3.39 -1.34
CA ILE A 260 -12.98 -4.23 -2.45
C ILE A 260 -13.10 -3.42 -3.74
N ASP A 261 -13.79 -2.28 -3.70
CA ASP A 261 -14.05 -1.42 -4.85
C ASP A 261 -12.75 -0.88 -5.49
N SER A 262 -11.70 -0.70 -4.68
CA SER A 262 -10.44 -0.11 -5.12
C SER A 262 -9.41 -1.14 -5.57
N PHE A 263 -9.32 -2.27 -4.89
CA PHE A 263 -8.30 -3.29 -5.14
C PHE A 263 -8.78 -4.42 -6.04
N LEU A 264 -10.10 -4.61 -6.14
CA LEU A 264 -10.75 -5.65 -6.95
C LEU A 264 -10.10 -7.03 -6.72
N PRO A 265 -10.11 -7.55 -5.47
CA PRO A 265 -9.50 -8.83 -5.17
C PRO A 265 -10.14 -9.97 -5.96
N GLU A 266 -9.33 -10.96 -6.34
CA GLU A 266 -9.74 -12.16 -7.04
C GLU A 266 -9.52 -13.38 -6.14
N GLY A 267 -10.29 -14.45 -6.34
CA GLY A 267 -10.17 -15.64 -5.50
C GLY A 267 -10.70 -15.43 -4.08
N ILE A 268 -9.89 -15.81 -3.08
CA ILE A 268 -10.28 -15.78 -1.65
C ILE A 268 -9.32 -14.86 -0.90
N THR A 269 -9.77 -13.68 -0.54
CA THR A 269 -8.94 -12.66 0.10
C THR A 269 -9.56 -12.20 1.43
N SER A 270 -8.82 -12.31 2.52
CA SER A 270 -9.19 -11.73 3.81
C SER A 270 -9.02 -10.21 3.79
N LEU A 271 -9.96 -9.50 4.41
CA LEU A 271 -9.91 -8.04 4.53
C LEU A 271 -9.75 -7.66 6.00
N ALA A 272 -8.86 -6.72 6.26
CA ALA A 272 -8.62 -6.21 7.60
C ALA A 272 -8.29 -4.72 7.58
N VAL A 273 -8.39 -4.07 8.74
CA VAL A 273 -8.05 -2.67 8.93
C VAL A 273 -7.31 -2.47 10.25
N ASP A 274 -6.26 -1.64 10.24
CA ASP A 274 -5.66 -1.10 11.46
C ASP A 274 -6.64 -0.08 12.06
N SER A 275 -7.32 -0.49 13.13
CA SER A 275 -8.46 0.27 13.68
C SER A 275 -8.07 1.51 14.47
N ILE A 276 -6.83 1.58 14.93
CA ILE A 276 -6.33 2.64 15.81
C ILE A 276 -5.07 3.33 15.28
N PHE A 277 -4.69 3.00 14.04
CA PHE A 277 -3.53 3.59 13.37
C PHE A 277 -2.21 3.38 14.11
N MET A 278 -1.94 2.13 14.52
CA MET A 278 -0.74 1.76 15.28
C MET A 278 0.36 1.07 14.46
N MET A 279 0.11 0.77 13.18
CA MET A 279 1.14 0.15 12.33
C MET A 279 2.47 0.90 12.31
N PRO A 280 2.52 2.25 12.23
CA PRO A 280 3.80 2.97 12.26
C PRO A 280 4.58 2.75 13.55
N GLN A 281 3.92 2.86 14.70
CA GLN A 281 4.55 2.73 16.01
C GLN A 281 5.05 1.30 16.26
N LEU A 282 4.23 0.32 15.92
CA LEU A 282 4.60 -1.09 16.06
C LEU A 282 5.70 -1.48 15.07
N GLY A 283 5.72 -0.89 13.88
CA GLY A 283 6.80 -1.07 12.92
C GLY A 283 8.14 -0.52 13.42
N VAL A 284 8.15 0.63 14.11
CA VAL A 284 9.36 1.13 14.79
C VAL A 284 9.79 0.18 15.89
N MET A 285 8.85 -0.28 16.74
CA MET A 285 9.14 -1.23 17.81
C MET A 285 9.77 -2.51 17.27
N ALA A 286 9.26 -3.01 16.16
CA ALA A 286 9.75 -4.22 15.51
C ALA A 286 11.14 -4.09 14.87
N ASN A 287 11.61 -2.85 14.62
CA ASN A 287 12.92 -2.57 14.04
C ASN A 287 13.98 -2.12 15.08
N ILE A 288 13.75 -2.37 16.36
CA ILE A 288 14.73 -2.08 17.40
C ILE A 288 15.95 -2.96 17.20
N ASP A 289 17.14 -2.32 17.04
CA ASP A 289 18.41 -3.00 16.72
C ASP A 289 19.17 -3.54 17.94
N LYS A 290 18.67 -3.35 19.17
CA LYS A 290 19.32 -3.91 20.37
C LYS A 290 19.23 -5.42 20.33
N LYS A 291 20.32 -6.11 19.99
CA LYS A 291 20.40 -7.59 19.87
C LYS A 291 19.80 -8.35 21.04
N SER A 292 19.83 -7.78 22.25
CA SER A 292 19.28 -8.42 23.45
C SER A 292 17.75 -8.43 23.55
N ILE A 293 17.04 -7.59 22.80
CA ILE A 293 15.58 -7.46 22.88
C ILE A 293 14.90 -7.41 21.49
N ALA A 294 15.67 -7.51 20.42
CA ALA A 294 15.14 -7.32 19.06
C ALA A 294 14.06 -8.35 18.70
N GLU A 295 14.26 -9.61 19.09
CA GLU A 295 13.28 -10.67 18.80
C GLU A 295 12.03 -10.53 19.68
N GLU A 296 12.21 -10.28 20.97
CA GLU A 296 11.07 -10.03 21.86
C GLU A 296 10.26 -8.80 21.41
N ALA A 297 10.91 -7.75 20.95
CA ALA A 297 10.24 -6.55 20.45
C ALA A 297 9.44 -6.84 19.17
N ARG A 298 9.97 -7.66 18.25
CA ARG A 298 9.25 -8.10 17.05
C ARG A 298 8.02 -8.93 17.39
N VAL A 299 8.19 -9.91 18.24
CA VAL A 299 7.08 -10.78 18.68
C VAL A 299 6.00 -9.95 19.36
N ALA A 300 6.38 -9.08 20.30
CA ALA A 300 5.43 -8.21 21.00
C ALA A 300 4.71 -7.24 20.05
N ALA A 301 5.41 -6.65 19.08
CA ALA A 301 4.79 -5.77 18.09
C ALA A 301 3.74 -6.50 17.24
N LEU A 302 4.05 -7.70 16.77
CA LEU A 302 3.11 -8.53 16.01
C LEU A 302 1.90 -8.96 16.85
N GLU A 303 2.13 -9.39 18.10
CA GLU A 303 1.04 -9.79 18.99
C GLU A 303 0.07 -8.64 19.28
N VAL A 304 0.58 -7.45 19.59
CA VAL A 304 -0.23 -6.26 19.81
C VAL A 304 -0.98 -5.89 18.54
N PHE A 305 -0.30 -5.93 17.38
CA PHE A 305 -0.97 -5.65 16.12
C PHE A 305 -2.15 -6.58 15.85
N GLU A 306 -1.93 -7.87 15.94
CA GLU A 306 -2.94 -8.88 15.63
C GLU A 306 -4.10 -8.91 16.62
N LYS A 307 -3.81 -8.72 17.93
CA LYS A 307 -4.82 -8.83 18.99
C LYS A 307 -5.60 -7.54 19.23
N ASP A 308 -4.91 -6.40 19.17
CA ASP A 308 -5.44 -5.14 19.68
C ASP A 308 -5.70 -4.08 18.58
N CYS A 309 -4.99 -4.18 17.44
CA CYS A 309 -5.07 -3.18 16.39
C CYS A 309 -5.82 -3.65 15.15
N LEU A 310 -5.56 -4.89 14.73
CA LEU A 310 -6.09 -5.43 13.48
C LEU A 310 -7.52 -5.92 13.64
N ILE A 311 -8.47 -5.21 13.03
CA ILE A 311 -9.85 -5.69 12.93
C ILE A 311 -10.05 -6.39 11.59
N ARG A 312 -10.44 -7.65 11.64
CA ARG A 312 -10.84 -8.39 10.44
C ARG A 312 -12.22 -7.95 10.01
N LEU A 313 -12.35 -7.54 8.75
CA LEU A 313 -13.60 -7.06 8.14
C LEU A 313 -14.42 -8.20 7.54
N GLY A 314 -13.77 -9.29 7.19
CA GLY A 314 -14.36 -10.47 6.56
C GLY A 314 -13.47 -11.04 5.47
N THR A 315 -14.00 -11.95 4.68
CA THR A 315 -13.33 -12.57 3.54
C THR A 315 -14.12 -12.28 2.27
N CYS A 316 -13.45 -11.69 1.30
CA CYS A 316 -13.97 -11.54 -0.06
C CYS A 316 -13.74 -12.84 -0.81
N VAL A 317 -14.78 -13.34 -1.47
CA VAL A 317 -14.71 -14.47 -2.39
C VAL A 317 -15.19 -13.99 -3.75
N ALA A 318 -14.26 -13.82 -4.68
CA ALA A 318 -14.55 -13.36 -6.02
C ALA A 318 -14.11 -14.44 -7.02
N PRO A 319 -15.03 -15.05 -7.75
CA PRO A 319 -14.68 -16.01 -8.78
C PRO A 319 -13.92 -15.34 -9.93
N VAL A 320 -12.98 -16.05 -10.52
CA VAL A 320 -12.25 -15.59 -11.69
C VAL A 320 -13.23 -15.29 -12.81
N GLY A 321 -13.11 -14.11 -13.41
CA GLY A 321 -14.00 -13.68 -14.51
C GLY A 321 -15.37 -13.17 -14.06
N SER A 322 -15.61 -12.95 -12.76
CA SER A 322 -16.86 -12.39 -12.21
C SER A 322 -17.19 -10.98 -12.71
N MET A 323 -16.24 -10.30 -13.31
CA MET A 323 -16.43 -8.99 -13.95
C MET A 323 -17.20 -9.07 -15.29
N SER A 324 -17.37 -10.24 -15.86
CA SER A 324 -18.25 -10.42 -17.03
C SER A 324 -19.70 -10.44 -16.51
N LYS A 325 -20.59 -9.68 -17.16
CA LYS A 325 -22.04 -9.72 -16.92
C LYS A 325 -22.56 -11.15 -17.22
N SER A 326 -22.41 -12.04 -16.27
CA SER A 326 -22.98 -13.38 -16.38
C SER A 326 -24.43 -13.31 -15.88
N GLU A 327 -25.37 -13.74 -16.70
CA GLU A 327 -26.76 -13.93 -16.29
C GLU A 327 -26.94 -15.22 -15.48
N VAL A 328 -25.87 -15.98 -15.29
CA VAL A 328 -25.92 -17.26 -14.58
C VAL A 328 -25.74 -17.00 -13.09
N PRO A 329 -26.67 -17.42 -12.24
CA PRO A 329 -26.51 -17.28 -10.78
C PRO A 329 -25.29 -18.09 -10.31
N LEU A 330 -24.49 -17.47 -9.46
CA LEU A 330 -23.34 -18.10 -8.83
C LEU A 330 -23.77 -18.92 -7.62
N LYS A 331 -23.27 -20.14 -7.54
CA LYS A 331 -23.46 -20.98 -6.34
C LYS A 331 -22.13 -21.13 -5.61
N ILE A 332 -22.08 -20.58 -4.38
CA ILE A 332 -20.91 -20.71 -3.50
C ILE A 332 -21.18 -21.86 -2.51
N ASN A 333 -20.32 -22.86 -2.50
CA ASN A 333 -20.32 -23.93 -1.52
C ASN A 333 -19.18 -23.70 -0.53
N LEU A 334 -19.53 -23.39 0.71
CA LEU A 334 -18.56 -23.19 1.81
C LEU A 334 -18.45 -24.48 2.60
N GLU A 335 -17.22 -24.95 2.81
CA GLU A 335 -16.92 -26.02 3.75
C GLU A 335 -16.02 -25.46 4.86
N PHE A 336 -16.55 -25.45 6.09
CA PHE A 336 -15.83 -24.92 7.23
C PHE A 336 -14.91 -25.96 7.85
N LYS A 337 -13.86 -25.51 8.55
CA LYS A 337 -12.91 -26.41 9.23
C LYS A 337 -13.57 -27.33 10.26
N ASN A 338 -14.74 -26.99 10.77
CA ASN A 338 -15.56 -27.83 11.66
C ASN A 338 -16.38 -28.89 10.92
N GLY A 339 -16.28 -28.97 9.58
CA GLY A 339 -17.04 -29.91 8.75
C GLY A 339 -18.43 -29.42 8.33
N GLU A 340 -18.85 -28.26 8.78
CA GLU A 340 -20.13 -27.66 8.37
C GLU A 340 -20.05 -27.23 6.90
N LYS A 341 -21.11 -27.51 6.13
CA LYS A 341 -21.22 -27.12 4.72
C LYS A 341 -22.41 -26.17 4.55
N LYS A 342 -22.18 -25.09 3.82
CA LYS A 342 -23.22 -24.14 3.46
C LYS A 342 -23.17 -23.81 1.98
N SER A 343 -24.35 -23.79 1.34
CA SER A 343 -24.50 -23.36 -0.03
C SER A 343 -25.25 -22.04 -0.08
N ILE A 344 -24.73 -21.09 -0.87
CA ILE A 344 -25.32 -19.77 -1.06
C ILE A 344 -25.50 -19.57 -2.57
N ASP A 345 -26.73 -19.29 -2.98
CA ASP A 345 -27.05 -18.92 -4.35
C ASP A 345 -27.07 -17.40 -4.46
N LEU A 346 -26.28 -16.84 -5.39
CA LEU A 346 -26.10 -15.40 -5.57
C LEU A 346 -26.55 -14.99 -6.98
N GLN A 347 -27.22 -13.86 -7.05
CA GLN A 347 -27.54 -13.22 -8.32
C GLN A 347 -26.45 -12.20 -8.68
N SER A 348 -26.26 -11.95 -9.96
CA SER A 348 -25.26 -11.00 -10.45
C SER A 348 -25.46 -9.61 -9.83
N GLY A 349 -24.42 -9.08 -9.19
CA GLY A 349 -24.42 -7.77 -8.55
C GLY A 349 -25.06 -7.72 -7.14
N GLU A 350 -25.46 -8.86 -6.58
CA GLU A 350 -26.04 -8.91 -5.23
C GLU A 350 -24.93 -9.10 -4.18
N PRO A 351 -24.71 -8.12 -3.27
CA PRO A 351 -23.76 -8.29 -2.18
C PRO A 351 -24.34 -9.23 -1.12
N VAL A 352 -23.60 -10.28 -0.78
CA VAL A 352 -23.97 -11.17 0.33
C VAL A 352 -23.05 -11.00 1.51
N SER A 353 -23.59 -10.60 2.64
CA SER A 353 -22.89 -10.62 3.91
C SER A 353 -23.30 -11.87 4.68
N TYR A 354 -22.31 -12.71 5.00
CA TYR A 354 -22.52 -13.85 5.88
C TYR A 354 -21.69 -13.68 7.15
N THR A 355 -22.37 -13.59 8.29
CA THR A 355 -21.73 -13.55 9.60
C THR A 355 -21.85 -14.92 10.26
N HIS A 356 -20.72 -15.61 10.44
CA HIS A 356 -20.62 -16.73 11.36
C HIS A 356 -20.11 -16.22 12.71
N LEU A 357 -20.43 -16.91 13.80
CA LEU A 357 -20.13 -16.50 15.18
C LEU A 357 -18.65 -16.21 15.49
N THR A 358 -17.72 -16.45 14.57
CA THR A 358 -16.30 -16.24 14.76
C THR A 358 -15.58 -15.44 13.68
N LEU A 359 -16.16 -15.22 12.50
CA LEU A 359 -15.54 -14.44 11.41
C LEU A 359 -16.62 -13.87 10.49
N PRO A 360 -16.75 -12.55 10.33
CA PRO A 360 -17.58 -11.97 9.30
C PRO A 360 -16.99 -12.31 7.92
N THR A 361 -17.78 -12.94 7.06
CA THR A 361 -17.42 -13.20 5.67
C THR A 361 -18.28 -12.31 4.78
N ILE A 362 -17.67 -11.53 3.93
CA ILE A 362 -18.36 -10.76 2.89
C ILE A 362 -18.03 -11.43 1.56
N ALA A 363 -19.03 -11.94 0.89
CA ALA A 363 -18.90 -12.39 -0.49
C ALA A 363 -19.54 -11.34 -1.42
N ILE A 364 -18.79 -10.88 -2.41
CA ILE A 364 -19.28 -9.99 -3.46
C ILE A 364 -19.06 -10.69 -4.78
N VAL A 365 -20.10 -10.78 -5.56
CA VAL A 365 -20.11 -11.41 -6.90
C VAL A 365 -20.34 -10.36 -7.96
#